data_aa96b1220c66a4877c663819ecf85a50
#
_entry.id   aa96b1220c66a4877c663819ecf85a50
#
_cell.length_a   1.000
_cell.length_b   1.000
_cell.length_c   1.000
_cell.angle_alpha   90.00
_cell.angle_beta   90.00
_cell.angle_gamma   90.00
#
_symmetry.space_group_name_H-M   'P 1'
#
loop_
_entity.id
_entity.type
_entity.pdbx_description
1 polymer ?
#
loop_
_entity_poly.entity_id
_entity_poly.type
_entity_poly.pdbx_seq_one_letter_code
_entity_poly.pdbx_strand_id
1 'polypeptide(L)'
;MKINLDDLYLFTQTVIHGGISAAAHAQQLQRSKVSRRLQELEHALGCQLLIRTTRSIELTEQGQRLMELVGQPMEHLQQGLKVMSEHSQTQGGKVRLAIPSALMTSAAFNAIITEYSRRYPAVALEIENHQQSVDLRRQAFDLQLLPDMVKVSDDSYVQFSLLPYRSHLVASKAYLSAHPEITCIKDLRHHRLLTNRYSADLLAPNLPLALKSDDLHLLRSMAMAGQGVAFIPMVHSKPALEEGNLVEVLPHITHPKQHLTLIYPSALYLPQKVKVLIELFREKFQ
;
A
#
# COMPACT_ATOMS: atom_id res chain seq x y z
N MET A 1 19.96 -28.88 -24.75
CA MET A 1 18.61 -28.58 -24.22
C MET A 1 18.21 -27.21 -24.74
N LYS A 2 17.13 -27.08 -25.51
CA LYS A 2 16.69 -25.79 -26.06
C LYS A 2 15.42 -25.37 -25.29
N ILE A 3 15.59 -24.55 -24.26
CA ILE A 3 14.47 -23.97 -23.50
C ILE A 3 14.10 -22.65 -24.13
N ASN A 4 12.80 -22.45 -24.37
CA ASN A 4 12.29 -21.20 -24.89
C ASN A 4 12.09 -20.20 -23.72
N LEU A 5 12.61 -18.98 -23.82
CA LEU A 5 12.45 -17.94 -22.82
C LEU A 5 10.96 -17.57 -22.58
N ASP A 6 10.13 -17.65 -23.63
CA ASP A 6 8.70 -17.43 -23.47
C ASP A 6 8.02 -18.48 -22.58
N ASP A 7 8.53 -19.73 -22.52
CA ASP A 7 7.97 -20.78 -21.67
C ASP A 7 8.34 -20.52 -20.20
N LEU A 8 9.58 -20.08 -19.95
CA LEU A 8 10.00 -19.60 -18.63
C LEU A 8 9.18 -18.38 -18.19
N TYR A 9 8.93 -17.48 -19.12
CA TYR A 9 8.06 -16.32 -18.85
C TYR A 9 6.63 -16.76 -18.49
N LEU A 10 6.02 -17.66 -19.25
CA LEU A 10 4.68 -18.17 -18.95
C LEU A 10 4.64 -18.92 -17.61
N PHE A 11 5.72 -19.62 -17.24
CA PHE A 11 5.85 -20.23 -15.93
C PHE A 11 5.84 -19.18 -14.83
N THR A 12 6.68 -18.16 -14.91
CA THR A 12 6.72 -17.08 -13.89
C THR A 12 5.37 -16.36 -13.78
N GLN A 13 4.71 -16.06 -14.92
CA GLN A 13 3.38 -15.44 -14.92
C GLN A 13 2.31 -16.36 -14.32
N THR A 14 2.42 -17.67 -14.53
CA THR A 14 1.48 -18.64 -13.93
C THR A 14 1.59 -18.67 -12.40
N VAL A 15 2.81 -18.57 -11.88
CA VAL A 15 3.07 -18.49 -10.44
C VAL A 15 2.56 -17.16 -9.87
N ILE A 16 2.93 -16.04 -10.48
CA ILE A 16 2.58 -14.68 -10.04
C ILE A 16 1.05 -14.50 -9.99
N HIS A 17 0.35 -14.95 -11.02
CA HIS A 17 -1.11 -14.82 -11.07
C HIS A 17 -1.87 -15.93 -10.32
N GLY A 18 -1.17 -16.90 -9.73
CA GLY A 18 -1.76 -17.97 -8.94
C GLY A 18 -2.52 -19.02 -9.75
N GLY A 19 -2.30 -19.11 -11.09
CA GLY A 19 -2.94 -20.13 -11.90
C GLY A 19 -2.85 -19.94 -13.41
N ILE A 20 -2.99 -21.06 -14.15
CA ILE A 20 -2.92 -21.08 -15.63
C ILE A 20 -4.02 -20.19 -16.25
N SER A 21 -5.23 -20.22 -15.71
CA SER A 21 -6.35 -19.45 -16.26
C SER A 21 -6.14 -17.94 -16.08
N ALA A 22 -5.65 -17.53 -14.89
CA ALA A 22 -5.38 -16.14 -14.60
C ALA A 22 -4.19 -15.61 -15.42
N ALA A 23 -3.11 -16.41 -15.55
CA ALA A 23 -1.98 -16.08 -16.42
C ALA A 23 -2.38 -15.99 -17.89
N ALA A 24 -3.20 -16.92 -18.38
CA ALA A 24 -3.70 -16.90 -19.75
C ALA A 24 -4.52 -15.64 -20.04
N HIS A 25 -5.40 -15.25 -19.14
CA HIS A 25 -6.17 -14.01 -19.25
C HIS A 25 -5.25 -12.78 -19.26
N ALA A 26 -4.30 -12.68 -18.31
CA ALA A 26 -3.35 -11.57 -18.23
C ALA A 26 -2.47 -11.43 -19.50
N GLN A 27 -2.13 -12.56 -20.12
CA GLN A 27 -1.30 -12.60 -21.33
C GLN A 27 -2.12 -12.63 -22.64
N GLN A 28 -3.44 -12.52 -22.57
CA GLN A 28 -4.36 -12.59 -23.74
C GLN A 28 -4.15 -13.87 -24.57
N LEU A 29 -3.88 -14.99 -23.89
CA LEU A 29 -3.67 -16.30 -24.49
C LEU A 29 -4.81 -17.27 -24.13
N GLN A 30 -4.98 -18.32 -24.94
CA GLN A 30 -5.88 -19.43 -24.58
C GLN A 30 -5.25 -20.29 -23.47
N ARG A 31 -6.06 -20.68 -22.47
CA ARG A 31 -5.64 -21.55 -21.35
C ARG A 31 -4.96 -22.84 -21.84
N SER A 32 -5.49 -23.48 -22.89
CA SER A 32 -4.91 -24.68 -23.48
C SER A 32 -3.49 -24.47 -24.01
N LYS A 33 -3.23 -23.31 -24.63
CA LYS A 33 -1.92 -22.94 -25.14
C LYS A 33 -0.91 -22.75 -23.99
N VAL A 34 -1.29 -22.05 -22.94
CA VAL A 34 -0.42 -21.87 -21.75
C VAL A 34 -0.13 -23.23 -21.08
N SER A 35 -1.17 -24.05 -20.87
CA SER A 35 -1.01 -25.39 -20.28
C SER A 35 -0.05 -26.28 -21.08
N ARG A 36 -0.17 -26.28 -22.41
CA ARG A 36 0.71 -27.06 -23.28
C ARG A 36 2.15 -26.58 -23.19
N ARG A 37 2.40 -25.27 -23.27
CA ARG A 37 3.74 -24.70 -23.19
C ARG A 37 4.42 -24.99 -21.84
N LEU A 38 3.67 -24.97 -20.74
CA LEU A 38 4.19 -25.36 -19.43
C LEU A 38 4.57 -26.84 -19.37
N GLN A 39 3.80 -27.73 -20.01
CA GLN A 39 4.16 -29.17 -20.14
C GLN A 39 5.40 -29.37 -20.98
N GLU A 40 5.55 -28.61 -22.08
CA GLU A 40 6.75 -28.65 -22.93
C GLU A 40 7.99 -28.18 -22.15
N LEU A 41 7.86 -27.17 -21.28
CA LEU A 41 8.93 -26.72 -20.37
C LEU A 41 9.29 -27.81 -19.36
N GLU A 42 8.32 -28.41 -18.68
CA GLU A 42 8.53 -29.51 -17.72
C GLU A 42 9.23 -30.71 -18.40
N HIS A 43 8.81 -31.05 -19.60
CA HIS A 43 9.46 -32.12 -20.39
C HIS A 43 10.89 -31.75 -20.77
N ALA A 44 11.14 -30.53 -21.20
CA ALA A 44 12.49 -30.06 -21.57
C ALA A 44 13.45 -30.02 -20.37
N LEU A 45 12.95 -29.73 -19.17
CA LEU A 45 13.70 -29.73 -17.92
C LEU A 45 13.83 -31.12 -17.29
N GLY A 46 13.01 -32.10 -17.73
CA GLY A 46 12.97 -33.46 -17.19
C GLY A 46 12.41 -33.52 -15.77
N CYS A 47 11.67 -32.49 -15.32
CA CYS A 47 11.07 -32.47 -13.99
C CYS A 47 9.72 -31.76 -14.01
N GLN A 48 8.86 -32.11 -13.05
CA GLN A 48 7.59 -31.45 -12.85
C GLN A 48 7.81 -30.17 -12.02
N LEU A 49 7.23 -29.05 -12.48
CA LEU A 49 7.34 -27.75 -11.82
C LEU A 49 6.07 -27.40 -11.05
N LEU A 50 4.91 -27.88 -11.51
CA LEU A 50 3.59 -27.51 -11.01
C LEU A 50 2.79 -28.74 -10.59
N ILE A 51 2.23 -28.69 -9.38
CA ILE A 51 1.21 -29.63 -8.91
C ILE A 51 -0.16 -29.03 -9.30
N ARG A 52 -0.88 -29.71 -10.19
CA ARG A 52 -2.17 -29.24 -10.69
C ARG A 52 -3.29 -29.85 -9.88
N THR A 53 -3.99 -29.05 -9.09
CA THR A 53 -5.22 -29.44 -8.44
C THR A 53 -6.42 -28.84 -9.20
N THR A 54 -7.62 -29.27 -8.88
CA THR A 54 -8.86 -28.73 -9.50
C THR A 54 -9.15 -27.30 -9.05
N ARG A 55 -8.52 -26.82 -7.98
CA ARG A 55 -8.80 -25.50 -7.36
C ARG A 55 -7.61 -24.55 -7.32
N SER A 56 -6.37 -25.07 -7.37
CA SER A 56 -5.15 -24.27 -7.25
C SER A 56 -3.99 -24.88 -8.01
N ILE A 57 -2.95 -24.09 -8.24
CA ILE A 57 -1.64 -24.56 -8.67
C ILE A 57 -0.68 -24.34 -7.51
N GLU A 58 0.07 -25.39 -7.18
CA GLU A 58 1.15 -25.34 -6.21
C GLU A 58 2.47 -25.61 -6.92
N LEU A 59 3.56 -25.08 -6.41
CA LEU A 59 4.89 -25.36 -6.91
C LEU A 59 5.41 -26.69 -6.34
N THR A 60 6.07 -27.47 -7.17
CA THR A 60 6.97 -28.53 -6.66
C THR A 60 8.23 -27.91 -6.07
N GLU A 61 9.07 -28.68 -5.39
CA GLU A 61 10.38 -28.22 -4.94
C GLU A 61 11.23 -27.70 -6.11
N GLN A 62 11.20 -28.39 -7.26
CA GLN A 62 11.90 -27.94 -8.46
C GLN A 62 11.29 -26.67 -9.05
N GLY A 63 9.95 -26.54 -9.00
CA GLY A 63 9.24 -25.31 -9.38
C GLY A 63 9.62 -24.13 -8.52
N GLN A 64 9.67 -24.33 -7.20
CA GLN A 64 10.10 -23.30 -6.25
C GLN A 64 11.54 -22.85 -6.55
N ARG A 65 12.44 -23.79 -6.71
CA ARG A 65 13.84 -23.50 -7.03
C ARG A 65 14.00 -22.79 -8.38
N LEU A 66 13.23 -23.20 -9.39
CA LEU A 66 13.23 -22.50 -10.70
C LEU A 66 12.74 -21.07 -10.55
N MET A 67 11.64 -20.85 -9.80
CA MET A 67 11.09 -19.51 -9.58
C MET A 67 12.08 -18.58 -8.86
N GLU A 68 12.80 -19.07 -7.86
CA GLU A 68 13.86 -18.34 -7.17
C GLU A 68 14.99 -17.91 -8.12
N LEU A 69 15.36 -18.78 -9.07
CA LEU A 69 16.45 -18.52 -10.02
C LEU A 69 16.05 -17.60 -11.17
N VAL A 70 14.81 -17.71 -11.68
CA VAL A 70 14.41 -17.02 -12.93
C VAL A 70 13.40 -15.89 -12.70
N GLY A 71 12.73 -15.83 -11.57
CA GLY A 71 11.67 -14.84 -11.31
C GLY A 71 12.15 -13.40 -11.44
N GLN A 72 13.18 -13.04 -10.69
CA GLN A 72 13.78 -11.70 -10.76
C GLN A 72 14.40 -11.38 -12.13
N PRO A 73 15.24 -12.24 -12.73
CA PRO A 73 15.79 -12.00 -14.07
C PRO A 73 14.70 -11.76 -15.14
N MET A 74 13.61 -12.52 -15.10
CA MET A 74 12.50 -12.34 -16.05
C MET A 74 11.76 -11.02 -15.83
N GLU A 75 11.57 -10.61 -14.60
CA GLU A 75 11.00 -9.30 -14.25
C GLU A 75 11.91 -8.16 -14.76
N HIS A 76 13.21 -8.24 -14.54
CA HIS A 76 14.18 -7.25 -15.02
C HIS A 76 14.18 -7.15 -16.55
N LEU A 77 14.10 -8.28 -17.26
CA LEU A 77 14.00 -8.29 -18.72
C LEU A 77 12.75 -7.56 -19.21
N GLN A 78 11.60 -7.84 -18.60
CA GLN A 78 10.33 -7.18 -18.96
C GLN A 78 10.38 -5.67 -18.69
N GLN A 79 10.94 -5.27 -17.54
CA GLN A 79 11.10 -3.85 -17.22
C GLN A 79 12.01 -3.14 -18.24
N GLY A 80 13.11 -3.77 -18.63
CA GLY A 80 13.98 -3.23 -19.68
C GLY A 80 13.25 -3.04 -21.02
N LEU A 81 12.48 -4.04 -21.44
CA LEU A 81 11.66 -3.96 -22.66
C LEU A 81 10.58 -2.87 -22.56
N LYS A 82 9.93 -2.74 -21.38
CA LYS A 82 8.94 -1.69 -21.13
C LYS A 82 9.55 -0.29 -21.21
N VAL A 83 10.73 -0.08 -20.62
CA VAL A 83 11.46 1.20 -20.71
C VAL A 83 11.81 1.53 -22.16
N MET A 84 12.26 0.56 -22.96
CA MET A 84 12.56 0.78 -24.39
C MET A 84 11.29 1.11 -25.19
N SER A 85 10.17 0.48 -24.89
CA SER A 85 8.89 0.81 -25.53
C SER A 85 8.35 2.18 -25.12
N GLU A 86 8.59 2.60 -23.87
CA GLU A 86 8.17 3.90 -23.36
C GLU A 86 9.04 5.06 -23.89
N HIS A 87 10.31 4.82 -24.26
CA HIS A 87 11.14 5.83 -24.96
C HIS A 87 10.62 6.17 -26.36
N SER A 88 9.90 5.27 -26.99
CA SER A 88 9.26 5.51 -28.28
C SER A 88 7.88 6.18 -28.19
N GLN A 89 7.27 6.23 -26.99
CA GLN A 89 5.99 6.90 -26.74
C GLN A 89 6.22 8.01 -25.69
N THR A 90 6.48 9.21 -26.17
CA THR A 90 6.61 10.43 -25.38
C THR A 90 5.51 10.58 -24.33
N GLN A 91 5.88 10.52 -23.03
CA GLN A 91 5.20 11.11 -21.87
C GLN A 91 3.79 10.63 -21.49
N GLY A 92 3.23 9.58 -22.08
CA GLY A 92 1.89 9.09 -21.75
C GLY A 92 1.88 7.82 -20.89
N GLY A 93 0.67 7.27 -20.71
CA GLY A 93 0.42 6.02 -20.01
C GLY A 93 -0.20 6.20 -18.63
N LYS A 94 -0.07 5.21 -17.75
CA LYS A 94 -0.75 5.16 -16.45
C LYS A 94 0.27 5.00 -15.32
N VAL A 95 -0.02 5.57 -14.16
CA VAL A 95 0.64 5.30 -12.88
C VAL A 95 -0.43 4.98 -11.84
N ARG A 96 -0.29 3.86 -11.14
CA ARG A 96 -1.26 3.36 -10.16
C ARG A 96 -0.68 3.41 -8.76
N LEU A 97 -1.42 4.04 -7.84
CA LEU A 97 -1.08 4.19 -6.45
C LEU A 97 -2.09 3.49 -5.55
N ALA A 98 -1.60 2.72 -4.59
CA ALA A 98 -2.38 2.18 -3.48
C ALA A 98 -2.08 3.02 -2.22
N ILE A 99 -3.09 3.71 -1.65
CA ILE A 99 -2.88 4.59 -0.50
C ILE A 99 -3.99 4.42 0.55
N PRO A 100 -3.74 4.68 1.84
CA PRO A 100 -4.79 4.71 2.83
C PRO A 100 -5.70 5.94 2.66
N SER A 101 -6.99 5.79 3.01
CA SER A 101 -8.01 6.86 2.89
C SER A 101 -7.59 8.17 3.56
N ALA A 102 -6.87 8.09 4.66
CA ALA A 102 -6.34 9.24 5.39
C ALA A 102 -5.49 10.19 4.53
N LEU A 103 -4.78 9.68 3.54
CA LEU A 103 -3.95 10.50 2.64
C LEU A 103 -4.76 11.19 1.55
N MET A 104 -5.91 10.66 1.14
CA MET A 104 -6.73 11.22 0.07
C MET A 104 -7.22 12.65 0.37
N THR A 105 -7.38 12.97 1.64
CA THR A 105 -7.79 14.32 2.11
C THR A 105 -6.61 15.17 2.60
N SER A 106 -5.37 14.68 2.47
CA SER A 106 -4.17 15.41 2.89
C SER A 106 -3.81 16.52 1.91
N ALA A 107 -3.68 17.75 2.41
CA ALA A 107 -3.25 18.89 1.60
C ALA A 107 -1.87 18.68 0.96
N ALA A 108 -0.94 18.04 1.68
CA ALA A 108 0.40 17.74 1.18
C ALA A 108 0.34 16.71 0.04
N PHE A 109 -0.46 15.65 0.18
CA PHE A 109 -0.68 14.68 -0.89
C PHE A 109 -1.30 15.33 -2.12
N ASN A 110 -2.36 16.12 -1.94
CA ASN A 110 -3.02 16.83 -3.03
C ASN A 110 -2.06 17.77 -3.78
N ALA A 111 -1.15 18.46 -3.08
CA ALA A 111 -0.14 19.32 -3.70
C ALA A 111 0.85 18.51 -4.56
N ILE A 112 1.25 17.32 -4.12
CA ILE A 112 2.12 16.40 -4.88
C ILE A 112 1.42 15.96 -6.16
N ILE A 113 0.17 15.49 -6.05
CA ILE A 113 -0.60 15.02 -7.20
C ILE A 113 -0.86 16.16 -8.20
N THR A 114 -1.15 17.37 -7.72
CA THR A 114 -1.33 18.55 -8.57
C THR A 114 -0.06 18.88 -9.33
N GLU A 115 1.09 18.92 -8.64
CA GLU A 115 2.38 19.19 -9.26
C GLU A 115 2.78 18.10 -10.26
N TYR A 116 2.56 16.83 -9.91
CA TYR A 116 2.81 15.72 -10.81
C TYR A 116 1.95 15.82 -12.09
N SER A 117 0.64 16.03 -11.93
CA SER A 117 -0.28 16.16 -13.08
C SER A 117 0.06 17.33 -13.98
N ARG A 118 0.60 18.44 -13.42
CA ARG A 118 1.09 19.58 -14.20
C ARG A 118 2.33 19.22 -15.02
N ARG A 119 3.27 18.44 -14.45
CA ARG A 119 4.50 17.98 -15.13
C ARG A 119 4.25 16.91 -16.18
N TYR A 120 3.25 16.06 -15.95
CA TYR A 120 2.93 14.89 -16.78
C TYR A 120 1.44 14.85 -17.15
N PRO A 121 0.94 15.83 -17.95
CA PRO A 121 -0.47 15.94 -18.27
C PRO A 121 -1.02 14.78 -19.10
N ALA A 122 -0.15 14.03 -19.79
CA ALA A 122 -0.52 12.85 -20.58
C ALA A 122 -0.49 11.55 -19.78
N VAL A 123 -0.12 11.58 -18.49
CA VAL A 123 -0.11 10.39 -17.62
C VAL A 123 -1.42 10.33 -16.85
N ALA A 124 -2.14 9.23 -16.98
CA ALA A 124 -3.31 8.93 -16.15
C ALA A 124 -2.86 8.44 -14.76
N LEU A 125 -3.32 9.11 -13.71
CA LEU A 125 -3.14 8.66 -12.33
C LEU A 125 -4.37 7.86 -11.88
N GLU A 126 -4.16 6.63 -11.43
CA GLU A 126 -5.18 5.82 -10.74
C GLU A 126 -4.78 5.69 -9.28
N ILE A 127 -5.62 6.20 -8.40
CA ILE A 127 -5.37 6.20 -6.95
C ILE A 127 -6.47 5.40 -6.28
N GLU A 128 -6.08 4.30 -5.65
CA GLU A 128 -7.02 3.39 -5.01
C GLU A 128 -6.82 3.34 -3.50
N ASN A 129 -7.93 3.17 -2.77
CA ASN A 129 -7.90 3.08 -1.32
C ASN A 129 -7.52 1.66 -0.87
N HIS A 130 -6.35 1.54 -0.27
CA HIS A 130 -5.85 0.29 0.31
C HIS A 130 -5.29 0.54 1.70
N GLN A 131 -5.85 -0.14 2.71
CA GLN A 131 -5.47 0.00 4.11
C GLN A 131 -4.44 -1.05 4.57
N GLN A 132 -4.13 -2.01 3.72
CA GLN A 132 -3.17 -3.08 3.97
C GLN A 132 -2.19 -3.17 2.82
N SER A 133 -1.08 -3.87 3.04
CA SER A 133 -0.13 -4.15 1.97
C SER A 133 -0.79 -4.93 0.84
N VAL A 134 -0.57 -4.49 -0.39
CA VAL A 134 -1.00 -5.17 -1.60
C VAL A 134 0.22 -5.80 -2.29
N ASP A 135 -0.01 -6.86 -3.04
CA ASP A 135 0.99 -7.39 -3.96
C ASP A 135 1.06 -6.46 -5.18
N LEU A 136 2.07 -5.56 -5.17
CA LEU A 136 2.22 -4.52 -6.19
C LEU A 136 2.39 -5.12 -7.59
N ARG A 137 3.13 -6.23 -7.71
CA ARG A 137 3.38 -6.89 -8.99
C ARG A 137 2.12 -7.54 -9.53
N ARG A 138 1.44 -8.33 -8.70
CA ARG A 138 0.23 -9.08 -9.08
C ARG A 138 -0.93 -8.16 -9.42
N GLN A 139 -1.09 -7.06 -8.68
CA GLN A 139 -2.18 -6.10 -8.84
C GLN A 139 -1.80 -4.93 -9.76
N ALA A 140 -0.55 -4.93 -10.28
CA ALA A 140 -0.02 -3.91 -11.17
C ALA A 140 -0.09 -2.48 -10.61
N PHE A 141 0.22 -2.31 -9.31
CA PHE A 141 0.48 -1.00 -8.72
C PHE A 141 1.95 -0.62 -8.88
N ASP A 142 2.20 0.66 -9.16
CA ASP A 142 3.55 1.19 -9.25
C ASP A 142 4.10 1.59 -7.87
N LEU A 143 3.24 2.14 -7.01
CA LEU A 143 3.59 2.65 -5.69
C LEU A 143 2.51 2.30 -4.66
N GLN A 144 2.94 2.12 -3.42
CA GLN A 144 2.06 2.09 -2.26
C GLN A 144 2.58 3.01 -1.15
N LEU A 145 1.65 3.65 -0.43
CA LEU A 145 1.93 4.38 0.81
C LEU A 145 1.21 3.69 1.96
N LEU A 146 1.93 3.42 3.04
CA LEU A 146 1.36 2.80 4.25
C LEU A 146 2.06 3.32 5.52
N PRO A 147 1.39 3.28 6.68
CA PRO A 147 2.07 3.38 7.96
C PRO A 147 3.09 2.24 8.15
N ASP A 148 4.23 2.53 8.78
CA ASP A 148 5.35 1.61 9.01
C ASP A 148 4.98 0.38 9.86
N MET A 149 3.89 0.45 10.62
CA MET A 149 3.37 -0.67 11.40
C MET A 149 2.67 -1.74 10.55
N VAL A 150 2.37 -1.46 9.29
CA VAL A 150 1.75 -2.42 8.39
C VAL A 150 2.84 -3.28 7.77
N LYS A 151 2.80 -4.58 8.04
CA LYS A 151 3.75 -5.52 7.42
C LYS A 151 3.55 -5.54 5.91
N VAL A 152 4.64 -5.33 5.18
CA VAL A 152 4.66 -5.37 3.72
C VAL A 152 4.56 -6.83 3.24
N SER A 153 3.82 -7.06 2.17
CA SER A 153 3.53 -8.41 1.64
C SER A 153 4.73 -9.11 1.01
N ASP A 154 5.73 -8.35 0.57
CA ASP A 154 6.93 -8.88 -0.11
C ASP A 154 8.16 -8.09 0.36
N ASP A 155 9.08 -8.77 1.02
CA ASP A 155 10.31 -8.18 1.58
C ASP A 155 11.29 -7.69 0.49
N SER A 156 11.10 -8.08 -0.78
CA SER A 156 11.89 -7.60 -1.91
C SER A 156 11.51 -6.20 -2.38
N TYR A 157 10.40 -5.63 -1.90
CA TYR A 157 10.02 -4.26 -2.21
C TYR A 157 10.93 -3.25 -1.51
N VAL A 158 11.24 -2.18 -2.22
CA VAL A 158 11.92 -1.03 -1.61
C VAL A 158 10.94 -0.33 -0.68
N GLN A 159 11.37 -0.12 0.56
CA GLN A 159 10.62 0.59 1.59
C GLN A 159 11.39 1.83 2.00
N PHE A 160 10.80 3.00 1.82
CA PHE A 160 11.41 4.27 2.13
C PHE A 160 10.55 5.07 3.12
N SER A 161 11.12 5.35 4.31
CA SER A 161 10.44 6.17 5.32
C SER A 161 10.38 7.63 4.86
N LEU A 162 9.15 8.18 4.74
CA LEU A 162 8.91 9.56 4.32
C LEU A 162 8.76 10.48 5.53
N LEU A 163 7.56 10.51 6.11
CA LEU A 163 7.14 11.48 7.10
C LEU A 163 6.96 10.81 8.46
N PRO A 164 7.65 11.30 9.51
CA PRO A 164 7.30 10.91 10.88
C PRO A 164 6.03 11.64 11.33
N TYR A 165 5.15 10.93 12.03
CA TYR A 165 3.97 11.51 12.64
C TYR A 165 3.70 10.88 14.02
N ARG A 166 2.82 11.52 14.80
CA ARG A 166 2.31 10.98 16.06
C ARG A 166 0.82 11.14 16.10
N SER A 167 0.15 10.21 16.74
CA SER A 167 -1.26 10.33 17.09
C SER A 167 -1.37 10.92 18.50
N HIS A 168 -2.45 11.63 18.77
CA HIS A 168 -2.77 12.19 20.06
C HIS A 168 -4.28 12.10 20.33
N LEU A 169 -4.64 12.30 21.58
CA LEU A 169 -6.03 12.30 22.02
C LEU A 169 -6.60 13.72 21.91
N VAL A 170 -7.77 13.84 21.29
CA VAL A 170 -8.49 15.11 21.16
C VAL A 170 -9.98 14.93 21.42
N ALA A 171 -10.62 15.94 22.00
CA ALA A 171 -12.06 15.98 22.22
C ALA A 171 -12.59 17.41 22.16
N SER A 172 -13.90 17.60 21.99
CA SER A 172 -14.52 18.91 22.14
C SER A 172 -14.63 19.29 23.63
N LYS A 173 -14.58 20.60 23.93
CA LYS A 173 -14.78 21.11 25.29
C LYS A 173 -16.14 20.69 25.85
N ALA A 174 -17.18 20.70 25.02
CA ALA A 174 -18.53 20.28 25.40
C ALA A 174 -18.57 18.82 25.88
N TYR A 175 -17.87 17.91 25.16
CA TYR A 175 -17.76 16.52 25.58
C TYR A 175 -17.07 16.39 26.95
N LEU A 176 -15.94 17.05 27.13
CA LEU A 176 -15.16 16.97 28.38
C LEU A 176 -15.90 17.53 29.57
N SER A 177 -16.67 18.61 29.38
CA SER A 177 -17.48 19.21 30.46
C SER A 177 -18.67 18.35 30.88
N ALA A 178 -19.16 17.47 30.00
CA ALA A 178 -20.32 16.60 30.25
C ALA A 178 -19.95 15.19 30.77
N HIS A 179 -18.64 14.86 30.87
CA HIS A 179 -18.17 13.54 31.24
C HIS A 179 -17.12 13.61 32.35
N PRO A 180 -16.81 12.49 33.03
CA PRO A 180 -15.78 12.45 34.07
C PRO A 180 -14.43 13.01 33.57
N GLU A 181 -13.63 13.53 34.51
CA GLU A 181 -12.31 14.05 34.17
C GLU A 181 -11.36 12.94 33.69
N ILE A 182 -10.53 13.25 32.68
CA ILE A 182 -9.51 12.35 32.13
C ILE A 182 -8.15 12.85 32.64
N THR A 183 -7.56 12.13 33.59
CA THR A 183 -6.25 12.44 34.17
C THR A 183 -5.15 11.48 33.74
N CYS A 184 -5.54 10.27 33.28
CA CYS A 184 -4.63 9.25 32.78
C CYS A 184 -5.29 8.38 31.69
N ILE A 185 -4.46 7.58 31.00
CA ILE A 185 -4.95 6.65 29.95
C ILE A 185 -6.02 5.68 30.43
N LYS A 186 -5.96 5.25 31.70
CA LYS A 186 -6.93 4.31 32.27
C LYS A 186 -8.34 4.88 32.36
N ASP A 187 -8.48 6.20 32.45
CA ASP A 187 -9.77 6.87 32.55
C ASP A 187 -10.55 6.78 31.24
N LEU A 188 -9.84 6.58 30.08
CA LEU A 188 -10.44 6.41 28.77
C LEU A 188 -11.42 5.22 28.72
N ARG A 189 -11.34 4.26 29.64
CA ARG A 189 -12.31 3.15 29.76
C ARG A 189 -13.75 3.60 30.04
N HIS A 190 -13.90 4.80 30.58
CA HIS A 190 -15.18 5.41 30.91
C HIS A 190 -15.68 6.38 29.82
N HIS A 191 -14.92 6.48 28.72
CA HIS A 191 -15.18 7.38 27.62
C HIS A 191 -15.41 6.66 26.31
N ARG A 192 -16.08 7.33 25.39
CA ARG A 192 -16.29 6.86 24.01
C ARG A 192 -15.03 7.12 23.21
N LEU A 193 -14.25 6.09 22.90
CA LEU A 193 -13.01 6.22 22.11
C LEU A 193 -13.30 6.05 20.62
N LEU A 194 -12.80 7.00 19.83
CA LEU A 194 -12.91 7.06 18.38
C LEU A 194 -11.50 6.94 17.79
N THR A 195 -11.23 5.92 16.96
CA THR A 195 -9.88 5.73 16.41
C THR A 195 -9.89 4.95 15.11
N ASN A 196 -8.73 4.87 14.45
CA ASN A 196 -8.51 4.07 13.25
C ASN A 196 -7.82 2.73 13.57
N ARG A 197 -7.71 1.86 12.56
CA ARG A 197 -7.06 0.55 12.72
C ARG A 197 -5.58 0.64 13.13
N TYR A 198 -4.88 1.69 12.68
CA TYR A 198 -3.45 1.82 12.89
C TYR A 198 -3.10 2.38 14.28
N SER A 199 -4.00 3.18 14.83
CA SER A 199 -3.77 3.84 16.12
C SER A 199 -4.38 3.07 17.29
N ALA A 200 -5.35 2.17 17.04
CA ALA A 200 -6.04 1.45 18.11
C ALA A 200 -5.09 0.70 19.06
N ASP A 201 -4.07 0.04 18.49
CA ASP A 201 -3.13 -0.78 19.26
C ASP A 201 -2.02 0.03 19.95
N LEU A 202 -1.93 1.34 19.67
CA LEU A 202 -0.96 2.25 20.32
C LEU A 202 -1.42 2.76 21.69
N LEU A 203 -2.70 2.62 22.00
CA LEU A 203 -3.28 2.90 23.30
C LEU A 203 -3.22 1.64 24.20
N ALA A 204 -3.71 1.76 25.42
CA ALA A 204 -3.78 0.63 26.32
C ALA A 204 -4.70 -0.47 25.75
N PRO A 205 -4.36 -1.77 25.90
CA PRO A 205 -5.20 -2.85 25.46
C PRO A 205 -6.57 -2.83 26.15
N ASN A 206 -7.60 -3.30 25.45
CA ASN A 206 -8.98 -3.46 25.96
C ASN A 206 -9.72 -2.15 26.30
N LEU A 207 -9.33 -1.02 25.72
CA LEU A 207 -10.17 0.18 25.79
C LEU A 207 -11.45 0.00 24.95
N PRO A 208 -12.63 0.45 25.46
CA PRO A 208 -13.89 0.31 24.73
C PRO A 208 -13.92 1.25 23.53
N LEU A 209 -13.82 0.71 22.32
CA LEU A 209 -13.94 1.48 21.09
C LEU A 209 -15.42 1.75 20.78
N ALA A 210 -15.80 3.01 20.73
CA ALA A 210 -17.14 3.43 20.31
C ALA A 210 -17.28 3.57 18.79
N LEU A 211 -16.18 3.96 18.12
CA LEU A 211 -16.10 4.04 16.66
C LEU A 211 -14.70 3.70 16.17
N LYS A 212 -14.60 2.78 15.23
CA LYS A 212 -13.38 2.47 14.50
C LYS A 212 -13.60 2.74 13.02
N SER A 213 -12.85 3.69 12.48
CA SER A 213 -12.92 4.08 11.06
C SER A 213 -11.55 4.47 10.55
N ASP A 214 -11.25 4.14 9.29
CA ASP A 214 -10.02 4.60 8.63
C ASP A 214 -10.20 5.98 7.95
N ASP A 215 -11.41 6.52 7.97
CA ASP A 215 -11.69 7.89 7.59
C ASP A 215 -11.41 8.84 8.78
N LEU A 216 -10.24 9.48 8.76
CA LEU A 216 -9.82 10.40 9.81
C LEU A 216 -10.65 11.69 9.84
N HIS A 217 -11.27 12.07 8.70
CA HIS A 217 -12.18 13.20 8.67
C HIS A 217 -13.46 12.91 9.47
N LEU A 218 -14.03 11.71 9.31
CA LEU A 218 -15.17 11.25 10.10
C LEU A 218 -14.82 11.26 11.60
N LEU A 219 -13.68 10.66 11.99
CA LEU A 219 -13.27 10.62 13.41
C LEU A 219 -13.14 12.01 14.01
N ARG A 220 -12.49 12.94 13.30
CA ARG A 220 -12.37 14.34 13.72
C ARG A 220 -13.75 15.02 13.85
N SER A 221 -14.60 14.86 12.86
CA SER A 221 -15.95 15.47 12.86
C SER A 221 -16.80 14.95 14.02
N MET A 222 -16.73 13.65 14.33
CA MET A 222 -17.43 13.06 15.46
C MET A 222 -16.88 13.59 16.81
N ALA A 223 -15.56 13.78 16.94
CA ALA A 223 -14.98 14.38 18.13
C ALA A 223 -15.43 15.85 18.31
N MET A 224 -15.45 16.64 17.24
CA MET A 224 -15.94 18.02 17.23
C MET A 224 -17.42 18.09 17.61
N ALA A 225 -18.22 17.12 17.16
CA ALA A 225 -19.65 16.99 17.50
C ALA A 225 -19.89 16.45 18.93
N GLY A 226 -18.86 16.30 19.74
CA GLY A 226 -18.98 15.83 21.12
C GLY A 226 -19.36 14.36 21.28
N GLN A 227 -19.01 13.52 20.31
CA GLN A 227 -19.37 12.10 20.31
C GLN A 227 -18.31 11.19 20.99
N GLY A 228 -17.18 11.76 21.43
CA GLY A 228 -16.15 11.01 22.11
C GLY A 228 -14.76 11.66 22.07
N VAL A 229 -13.78 10.91 22.53
CA VAL A 229 -12.36 11.25 22.47
C VAL A 229 -11.76 10.55 21.25
N ALA A 230 -11.23 11.32 20.32
CA ALA A 230 -10.57 10.77 19.14
C ALA A 230 -9.06 10.60 19.37
N PHE A 231 -8.53 9.43 18.99
CA PHE A 231 -7.11 9.17 18.92
C PHE A 231 -6.69 9.08 17.46
N ILE A 232 -6.14 10.16 16.94
CA ILE A 232 -5.84 10.38 15.53
C ILE A 232 -4.50 11.09 15.32
N PRO A 233 -3.86 10.95 14.12
CA PRO A 233 -2.63 11.69 13.81
C PRO A 233 -2.80 13.21 13.95
N MET A 234 -1.82 13.87 14.57
CA MET A 234 -1.83 15.30 14.88
C MET A 234 -2.13 16.18 13.66
N VAL A 235 -1.61 15.84 12.51
CA VAL A 235 -1.83 16.59 11.26
C VAL A 235 -3.32 16.73 10.89
N HIS A 236 -4.14 15.75 11.28
CA HIS A 236 -5.59 15.75 10.96
C HIS A 236 -6.44 16.53 11.98
N SER A 237 -5.96 16.75 13.20
CA SER A 237 -6.66 17.50 14.24
C SER A 237 -6.20 18.95 14.34
N LYS A 238 -5.02 19.28 13.80
CA LYS A 238 -4.39 20.60 13.93
C LYS A 238 -5.31 21.77 13.57
N PRO A 239 -6.04 21.78 12.42
CA PRO A 239 -6.95 22.89 12.10
C PRO A 239 -8.04 23.08 13.17
N ALA A 240 -8.66 22.00 13.64
CA ALA A 240 -9.71 22.06 14.65
C ALA A 240 -9.21 22.47 16.04
N LEU A 241 -7.93 22.20 16.35
CA LEU A 241 -7.27 22.68 17.56
C LEU A 241 -7.00 24.19 17.47
N GLU A 242 -6.49 24.66 16.34
CA GLU A 242 -6.22 26.10 16.09
C GLU A 242 -7.51 26.94 16.13
N GLU A 243 -8.61 26.39 15.63
CA GLU A 243 -9.96 27.01 15.69
C GLU A 243 -10.61 26.90 17.08
N GLY A 244 -10.04 26.13 18.02
CA GLY A 244 -10.59 25.90 19.36
C GLY A 244 -11.81 24.98 19.40
N ASN A 245 -12.15 24.30 18.30
CA ASN A 245 -13.22 23.31 18.19
C ASN A 245 -12.87 21.97 18.89
N LEU A 246 -11.59 21.67 18.95
CA LEU A 246 -11.04 20.56 19.73
C LEU A 246 -10.01 21.07 20.75
N VAL A 247 -9.79 20.27 21.77
CA VAL A 247 -8.69 20.45 22.73
C VAL A 247 -7.94 19.12 22.88
N GLU A 248 -6.66 19.22 23.17
CA GLU A 248 -5.83 18.04 23.41
C GLU A 248 -6.15 17.44 24.78
N VAL A 249 -6.29 16.12 24.82
CA VAL A 249 -6.53 15.33 26.02
C VAL A 249 -5.23 14.64 26.41
N LEU A 250 -4.81 14.76 27.68
CA LEU A 250 -3.55 14.22 28.20
C LEU A 250 -2.31 14.71 27.40
N PRO A 251 -2.10 16.01 27.20
CA PRO A 251 -1.03 16.54 26.35
C PRO A 251 0.39 16.18 26.83
N HIS A 252 0.53 15.80 28.11
CA HIS A 252 1.80 15.35 28.70
C HIS A 252 2.18 13.92 28.32
N ILE A 253 1.25 13.13 27.75
CA ILE A 253 1.52 11.75 27.34
C ILE A 253 2.04 11.73 25.90
N THR A 254 3.26 11.25 25.75
CA THR A 254 3.88 11.11 24.43
C THR A 254 3.61 9.71 23.89
N HIS A 255 2.91 9.63 22.76
CA HIS A 255 2.67 8.38 22.04
C HIS A 255 3.83 8.02 21.09
N PRO A 256 3.99 6.74 20.73
CA PRO A 256 5.02 6.29 19.82
C PRO A 256 5.01 7.06 18.48
N LYS A 257 6.20 7.31 17.96
CA LYS A 257 6.40 7.91 16.63
C LYS A 257 6.15 6.85 15.58
N GLN A 258 5.40 7.19 14.59
CA GLN A 258 5.07 6.38 13.43
C GLN A 258 5.63 7.04 12.17
N HIS A 259 5.80 6.30 11.10
CA HIS A 259 6.25 6.85 9.81
C HIS A 259 5.29 6.47 8.69
N LEU A 260 5.13 7.38 7.76
CA LEU A 260 4.55 7.06 6.47
C LEU A 260 5.67 6.46 5.61
N THR A 261 5.43 5.29 5.03
CA THR A 261 6.40 4.56 4.22
C THR A 261 5.93 4.51 2.77
N LEU A 262 6.82 4.86 1.86
CA LEU A 262 6.65 4.68 0.43
C LEU A 262 7.22 3.31 0.05
N ILE A 263 6.43 2.53 -0.67
CA ILE A 263 6.73 1.15 -1.06
C ILE A 263 6.61 1.02 -2.56
N TYR A 264 7.61 0.41 -3.19
CA TYR A 264 7.60 0.14 -4.63
C TYR A 264 8.43 -1.09 -4.97
N PRO A 265 8.16 -1.78 -6.09
CA PRO A 265 8.94 -2.93 -6.51
C PRO A 265 10.41 -2.57 -6.70
N SER A 266 11.32 -3.40 -6.17
CA SER A 266 12.73 -3.29 -6.52
C SER A 266 12.89 -3.55 -8.01
N ALA A 267 13.39 -2.59 -8.75
CA ALA A 267 13.51 -2.65 -10.18
C ALA A 267 14.84 -2.05 -10.64
N LEU A 268 15.52 -2.74 -11.57
CA LEU A 268 16.72 -2.21 -12.21
C LEU A 268 16.41 -0.92 -12.98
N TYR A 269 15.19 -0.82 -13.52
CA TYR A 269 14.71 0.29 -14.31
C TYR A 269 13.28 0.67 -13.88
N LEU A 270 13.14 1.75 -13.13
CA LEU A 270 11.85 2.36 -12.89
C LEU A 270 11.51 3.31 -14.05
N PRO A 271 10.28 3.28 -14.58
CA PRO A 271 9.82 4.26 -15.57
C PRO A 271 10.01 5.70 -15.06
N GLN A 272 10.39 6.64 -15.95
CA GLN A 272 10.66 8.02 -15.57
C GLN A 272 9.46 8.67 -14.86
N LYS A 273 8.25 8.42 -15.33
CA LYS A 273 7.01 8.89 -14.70
C LYS A 273 6.85 8.44 -13.24
N VAL A 274 7.30 7.20 -12.91
CA VAL A 274 7.27 6.68 -11.54
C VAL A 274 8.38 7.29 -10.68
N LYS A 275 9.61 7.42 -11.25
CA LYS A 275 10.75 8.06 -10.55
C LYS A 275 10.43 9.47 -10.11
N VAL A 276 9.88 10.30 -10.99
CA VAL A 276 9.52 11.68 -10.65
C VAL A 276 8.46 11.74 -9.56
N LEU A 277 7.49 10.84 -9.57
CA LEU A 277 6.50 10.79 -8.49
C LEU A 277 7.13 10.40 -7.15
N ILE A 278 8.06 9.44 -7.13
CA ILE A 278 8.86 9.08 -5.95
C ILE A 278 9.66 10.29 -5.44
N GLU A 279 10.32 11.03 -6.34
CA GLU A 279 11.10 12.21 -6.00
C GLU A 279 10.23 13.30 -5.38
N LEU A 280 9.04 13.57 -5.94
CA LEU A 280 8.07 14.52 -5.37
C LEU A 280 7.60 14.12 -3.97
N PHE A 281 7.36 12.82 -3.74
CA PHE A 281 7.04 12.34 -2.40
C PHE A 281 8.19 12.57 -1.41
N ARG A 282 9.43 12.31 -1.83
CA ARG A 282 10.62 12.53 -1.00
C ARG A 282 10.82 14.02 -0.68
N GLU A 283 10.77 14.87 -1.69
CA GLU A 283 10.96 16.33 -1.53
C GLU A 283 9.91 16.97 -0.62
N LYS A 284 8.68 16.51 -0.67
CA LYS A 284 7.57 17.12 0.07
C LYS A 284 7.40 16.59 1.49
N PHE A 285 7.86 15.39 1.77
CA PHE A 285 7.71 14.71 3.04
C PHE A 285 9.04 14.50 3.79
N GLN A 286 10.14 14.99 3.29
CA GLN A 286 11.40 15.17 4.02
C GLN A 286 11.45 16.60 4.59
#